data_bef58eadce5bf8a2d96777f3cbfde503
#
_entry.id   bef58eadce5bf8a2d96777f3cbfde503
#
_cell.length_a   1.000
_cell.length_b   1.000
_cell.length_c   1.000
_cell.angle_alpha   90.00
_cell.angle_beta   90.00
_cell.angle_gamma   90.00
#
_symmetry.space_group_name_H-M   'P 1'
#
loop_
_entity.id
_entity.type
_entity.pdbx_description
1 polymer ?
#
loop_
_entity_poly.entity_id
_entity_poly.type
_entity_poly.pdbx_seq_one_letter_code
_entity_poly.pdbx_strand_id
1 'polypeptide(L)'
;MSKLFKATPLFDAHKTFVRLPMGLGMLDEYPDSKQFIDNIALAIPDATQDFFYTQSFLKSYSRKSEATYRGYRNEVERLLLWSWTVAQKSVITLKRADLEAYFDFVHSPPAHWVGMSI
;
A
#
# COMPACT_ATOMS: atom_id res chain seq x y z
N MET A 1 -0.22 25.01 -4.54
CA MET A 1 -0.13 24.62 -3.17
C MET A 1 0.37 23.20 -3.05
N SER A 2 1.33 23.07 -2.27
CA SER A 2 1.87 21.76 -2.05
C SER A 2 0.96 21.01 -1.09
N LYS A 3 0.44 19.93 -1.55
CA LYS A 3 -0.33 19.08 -0.69
C LYS A 3 0.59 18.25 0.12
N LEU A 4 0.43 18.28 1.41
CA LEU A 4 1.16 17.36 2.24
C LEU A 4 0.70 15.96 1.91
N PHE A 5 1.64 15.05 1.74
CA PHE A 5 1.29 13.67 1.54
C PHE A 5 0.66 13.14 2.82
N LYS A 6 -0.43 12.44 2.68
CA LYS A 6 -1.10 11.86 3.81
C LYS A 6 -1.00 10.36 3.70
N ALA A 7 -0.49 9.74 4.73
CA ALA A 7 -0.45 8.28 4.76
C ALA A 7 -1.88 7.76 4.72
N THR A 8 -2.20 6.97 3.71
CA THR A 8 -3.53 6.43 3.54
C THR A 8 -3.48 4.95 3.82
N PRO A 9 -4.18 4.46 4.86
CA PRO A 9 -4.20 3.03 5.12
C PRO A 9 -4.83 2.31 3.94
N LEU A 10 -4.21 1.25 3.48
CA LEU A 10 -4.70 0.47 2.37
C LEU A 10 -5.29 -0.86 2.79
N PHE A 11 -4.91 -1.34 3.97
CA PHE A 11 -5.37 -2.63 4.46
C PHE A 11 -5.84 -2.48 5.90
N ASP A 12 -6.84 -3.28 6.26
CA ASP A 12 -7.41 -3.24 7.59
C ASP A 12 -6.41 -3.70 8.65
N ALA A 13 -6.68 -3.35 9.89
CA ALA A 13 -5.90 -3.85 11.00
C ALA A 13 -5.99 -5.37 11.06
N HIS A 14 -5.01 -6.01 11.69
CA HIS A 14 -4.89 -7.46 11.68
C HIS A 14 -6.19 -8.16 12.10
N LYS A 15 -6.79 -7.68 13.17
CA LYS A 15 -7.99 -8.31 13.72
C LYS A 15 -9.13 -8.34 12.69
N THR A 16 -9.32 -7.27 11.97
CA THR A 16 -10.34 -7.17 10.95
C THR A 16 -9.93 -7.93 9.70
N PHE A 17 -8.67 -7.80 9.33
CA PHE A 17 -8.15 -8.39 8.10
C PHE A 17 -8.28 -9.92 8.09
N VAL A 18 -7.93 -10.58 9.20
CA VAL A 18 -8.01 -12.05 9.23
C VAL A 18 -9.43 -12.56 9.19
N ARG A 19 -10.38 -11.73 9.61
CA ARG A 19 -11.78 -12.14 9.71
C ARG A 19 -12.55 -11.97 8.42
N LEU A 20 -12.17 -10.98 7.62
CA LEU A 20 -12.92 -10.65 6.42
C LEU A 20 -12.49 -11.51 5.23
N PRO A 21 -13.43 -11.81 4.32
CA PRO A 21 -13.06 -12.49 3.09
C PRO A 21 -12.28 -11.56 2.19
N MET A 22 -11.56 -12.14 1.23
CA MET A 22 -10.86 -11.34 0.24
C MET A 22 -11.82 -10.55 -0.60
N GLY A 23 -11.42 -9.36 -1.02
CA GLY A 23 -12.21 -8.56 -1.91
C GLY A 23 -12.45 -7.15 -1.39
N LEU A 24 -13.44 -6.49 -1.93
CA LEU A 24 -13.69 -5.08 -1.65
C LEU A 24 -14.06 -4.80 -0.20
N GLY A 25 -14.66 -5.76 0.48
CA GLY A 25 -15.06 -5.58 1.87
C GLY A 25 -13.92 -5.40 2.83
N MET A 26 -12.69 -5.61 2.38
CA MET A 26 -11.55 -5.54 3.27
C MET A 26 -11.21 -4.13 3.73
N LEU A 27 -11.84 -3.12 3.17
CA LEU A 27 -11.56 -1.74 3.57
C LEU A 27 -12.69 -1.15 4.40
N ASP A 28 -13.42 -1.98 5.14
CA ASP A 28 -14.50 -1.52 6.00
C ASP A 28 -14.07 -0.47 7.01
N GLU A 29 -12.88 -0.65 7.58
CA GLU A 29 -12.37 0.29 8.57
C GLU A 29 -11.93 1.62 7.96
N TYR A 30 -11.66 1.63 6.67
CA TYR A 30 -11.07 2.78 5.99
C TYR A 30 -11.77 3.03 4.66
N PRO A 31 -13.03 3.47 4.71
CA PRO A 31 -13.79 3.67 3.46
C PRO A 31 -13.13 4.66 2.50
N ASP A 32 -12.41 5.63 3.05
CA ASP A 32 -11.71 6.60 2.20
C ASP A 32 -10.58 5.97 1.41
N SER A 33 -10.04 4.86 1.90
CA SER A 33 -8.95 4.18 1.20
C SER A 33 -9.43 3.53 -0.09
N LYS A 34 -10.67 3.03 -0.10
CA LYS A 34 -11.24 2.50 -1.32
C LYS A 34 -11.36 3.60 -2.37
N GLN A 35 -11.83 4.76 -1.95
CA GLN A 35 -11.94 5.90 -2.85
C GLN A 35 -10.56 6.32 -3.36
N PHE A 36 -9.56 6.28 -2.51
CA PHE A 36 -8.20 6.59 -2.89
C PHE A 36 -7.71 5.64 -3.99
N ILE A 37 -7.92 4.34 -3.81
CA ILE A 37 -7.51 3.34 -4.80
C ILE A 37 -8.26 3.56 -6.12
N ASP A 38 -9.55 3.83 -6.04
CA ASP A 38 -10.35 4.09 -7.24
C ASP A 38 -9.80 5.31 -8.00
N ASN A 39 -9.41 6.35 -7.28
CA ASN A 39 -8.85 7.54 -7.90
C ASN A 39 -7.50 7.25 -8.56
N ILE A 40 -6.67 6.46 -7.90
CA ILE A 40 -5.38 6.07 -8.47
C ILE A 40 -5.61 5.27 -9.76
N ALA A 41 -6.62 4.41 -9.77
CA ALA A 41 -6.90 3.55 -10.92
C ALA A 41 -7.32 4.35 -12.15
N LEU A 42 -7.77 5.60 -11.98
CA LEU A 42 -8.08 6.44 -13.12
C LEU A 42 -6.83 6.75 -13.95
N ALA A 43 -5.68 6.91 -13.29
CA ALA A 43 -4.42 7.17 -13.98
C ALA A 43 -3.58 5.90 -14.16
N ILE A 44 -3.73 4.94 -13.27
CA ILE A 44 -2.98 3.69 -13.29
C ILE A 44 -4.00 2.56 -13.19
N PRO A 45 -4.54 2.13 -14.34
CA PRO A 45 -5.63 1.13 -14.32
C PRO A 45 -5.29 -0.16 -13.59
N ASP A 46 -4.02 -0.57 -13.58
CA ASP A 46 -3.61 -1.79 -12.92
C ASP A 46 -3.49 -1.65 -11.39
N ALA A 47 -3.73 -0.45 -10.85
CA ALA A 47 -3.63 -0.24 -9.41
C ALA A 47 -4.58 -1.14 -8.63
N THR A 48 -5.79 -1.37 -9.14
CA THR A 48 -6.74 -2.27 -8.49
C THR A 48 -6.17 -3.68 -8.39
N GLN A 49 -5.54 -4.15 -9.45
CA GLN A 49 -4.90 -5.45 -9.47
C GLN A 49 -3.71 -5.50 -8.52
N ASP A 50 -2.92 -4.43 -8.49
CA ASP A 50 -1.83 -4.32 -7.53
C ASP A 50 -2.33 -4.53 -6.12
N PHE A 51 -3.45 -3.88 -5.79
CA PHE A 51 -4.04 -3.99 -4.47
C PHE A 51 -4.42 -5.44 -4.17
N PHE A 52 -5.07 -6.12 -5.10
CA PHE A 52 -5.50 -7.49 -4.87
C PHE A 52 -4.33 -8.47 -4.77
N TYR A 53 -3.28 -8.27 -5.53
CA TYR A 53 -2.09 -9.12 -5.41
C TYR A 53 -1.45 -8.96 -4.04
N THR A 54 -1.32 -7.73 -3.58
CA THR A 54 -0.71 -7.48 -2.27
C THR A 54 -1.63 -7.94 -1.15
N GLN A 55 -2.94 -7.85 -1.34
CA GLN A 55 -3.90 -8.39 -0.39
C GLN A 55 -3.72 -9.90 -0.24
N SER A 56 -3.56 -10.61 -1.35
CA SER A 56 -3.32 -12.04 -1.33
C SER A 56 -2.03 -12.39 -0.61
N PHE A 57 -0.97 -11.62 -0.87
CA PHE A 57 0.31 -11.80 -0.20
C PHE A 57 0.13 -11.65 1.31
N LEU A 58 -0.52 -10.56 1.73
CA LEU A 58 -0.72 -10.32 3.16
C LEU A 58 -1.58 -11.39 3.79
N LYS A 59 -2.58 -11.89 3.06
CA LYS A 59 -3.45 -12.92 3.59
C LYS A 59 -2.66 -14.18 3.93
N SER A 60 -1.66 -14.51 3.12
CA SER A 60 -0.82 -15.67 3.37
C SER A 60 -0.08 -15.58 4.70
N TYR A 61 0.23 -14.37 5.15
CA TYR A 61 1.01 -14.18 6.37
C TYR A 61 0.18 -13.73 7.55
N SER A 62 -1.11 -13.44 7.35
CA SER A 62 -1.93 -12.87 8.41
C SER A 62 -2.16 -13.82 9.57
N ARG A 63 -2.01 -15.12 9.33
CA ARG A 63 -2.25 -16.13 10.37
C ARG A 63 -1.05 -16.36 11.25
N LYS A 64 0.12 -15.84 10.92
CA LYS A 64 1.33 -16.11 11.67
C LYS A 64 1.34 -15.38 13.00
N SER A 65 1.25 -14.08 12.95
CA SER A 65 1.14 -13.25 14.15
C SER A 65 0.76 -11.86 13.75
N GLU A 66 0.23 -11.12 14.71
CA GLU A 66 -0.12 -9.73 14.47
C GLU A 66 1.12 -8.90 14.12
N ALA A 67 2.23 -9.16 14.81
CA ALA A 67 3.45 -8.40 14.56
C ALA A 67 3.99 -8.66 13.16
N THR A 68 3.96 -9.92 12.73
CA THR A 68 4.40 -10.29 11.38
C THR A 68 3.53 -9.62 10.33
N TYR A 69 2.21 -9.70 10.51
CA TYR A 69 1.28 -9.07 9.58
C TYR A 69 1.52 -7.57 9.51
N ARG A 70 1.65 -6.91 10.67
CA ARG A 70 1.82 -5.47 10.70
C ARG A 70 3.10 -5.03 10.00
N GLY A 71 4.17 -5.79 10.18
CA GLY A 71 5.44 -5.51 9.51
C GLY A 71 5.30 -5.58 7.99
N TYR A 72 4.72 -6.66 7.49
CA TYR A 72 4.53 -6.82 6.06
C TYR A 72 3.55 -5.79 5.52
N ARG A 73 2.49 -5.50 6.27
CA ARG A 73 1.52 -4.50 5.85
C ARG A 73 2.18 -3.14 5.63
N ASN A 74 3.01 -2.73 6.59
CA ASN A 74 3.68 -1.44 6.50
C ASN A 74 4.58 -1.37 5.27
N GLU A 75 5.32 -2.45 4.99
CA GLU A 75 6.22 -2.47 3.84
C GLU A 75 5.45 -2.47 2.52
N VAL A 76 4.39 -3.25 2.45
CA VAL A 76 3.60 -3.34 1.23
C VAL A 76 2.88 -2.01 0.97
N GLU A 77 2.32 -1.41 2.01
CA GLU A 77 1.65 -0.13 1.83
C GLU A 77 2.61 0.94 1.35
N ARG A 78 3.81 0.96 1.91
CA ARG A 78 4.81 1.93 1.51
C ARG A 78 5.19 1.76 0.03
N LEU A 79 5.40 0.53 -0.37
CA LEU A 79 5.75 0.25 -1.77
C LEU A 79 4.64 0.65 -2.72
N LEU A 80 3.40 0.28 -2.40
CA LEU A 80 2.26 0.64 -3.24
C LEU A 80 2.12 2.14 -3.36
N LEU A 81 2.17 2.84 -2.24
CA LEU A 81 2.01 4.29 -2.25
C LEU A 81 3.13 4.95 -3.03
N TRP A 82 4.37 4.48 -2.86
CA TRP A 82 5.48 5.03 -3.63
C TRP A 82 5.31 4.77 -5.11
N SER A 83 4.96 3.55 -5.47
CA SER A 83 4.82 3.17 -6.87
C SER A 83 3.74 4.01 -7.55
N TRP A 84 2.60 4.17 -6.88
CA TRP A 84 1.47 4.88 -7.48
C TRP A 84 1.64 6.40 -7.48
N THR A 85 2.22 6.97 -6.43
CA THR A 85 2.24 8.43 -6.27
C THR A 85 3.56 9.07 -6.63
N VAL A 86 4.66 8.36 -6.50
CA VAL A 86 5.99 8.90 -6.84
C VAL A 86 6.45 8.40 -8.20
N ALA A 87 6.50 7.10 -8.38
CA ALA A 87 6.91 6.52 -9.67
C ALA A 87 5.79 6.61 -10.71
N GLN A 88 4.55 6.73 -10.27
CA GLN A 88 3.36 6.86 -11.11
C GLN A 88 3.20 5.70 -12.08
N LYS A 89 3.37 4.49 -11.54
CA LYS A 89 3.19 3.27 -12.33
C LYS A 89 2.72 2.14 -11.45
N SER A 90 2.20 1.10 -12.09
CA SER A 90 1.79 -0.11 -11.41
C SER A 90 3.00 -0.86 -10.88
N VAL A 91 2.83 -1.53 -9.76
CA VAL A 91 3.90 -2.32 -9.14
C VAL A 91 4.42 -3.38 -10.10
N ILE A 92 3.54 -3.97 -10.91
CA ILE A 92 3.96 -5.03 -11.82
C ILE A 92 4.83 -4.52 -12.98
N THR A 93 4.91 -3.20 -13.16
CA THR A 93 5.75 -2.63 -14.21
C THR A 93 7.07 -2.11 -13.67
N LEU A 94 7.33 -2.28 -12.38
CA LEU A 94 8.58 -1.81 -11.78
C LEU A 94 9.75 -2.61 -12.33
N LYS A 95 10.82 -1.89 -12.67
CA LYS A 95 12.04 -2.49 -13.18
C LYS A 95 13.15 -2.28 -12.18
N ARG A 96 14.32 -2.82 -12.47
CA ARG A 96 15.45 -2.73 -11.57
C ARG A 96 15.76 -1.28 -11.18
N ALA A 97 15.77 -0.38 -12.16
CA ALA A 97 16.07 1.03 -11.89
C ALA A 97 15.03 1.64 -10.95
N ASP A 98 13.77 1.23 -11.10
CA ASP A 98 12.70 1.71 -10.21
C ASP A 98 12.91 1.22 -8.80
N LEU A 99 13.31 -0.05 -8.66
CA LEU A 99 13.56 -0.60 -7.33
C LEU A 99 14.75 0.07 -6.66
N GLU A 100 15.78 0.40 -7.43
CA GLU A 100 16.91 1.13 -6.89
C GLU A 100 16.47 2.51 -6.39
N ALA A 101 15.63 3.18 -7.17
CA ALA A 101 15.08 4.47 -6.76
C ALA A 101 14.23 4.34 -5.50
N TYR A 102 13.47 3.26 -5.39
CA TYR A 102 12.67 3.01 -4.20
C TYR A 102 13.54 2.82 -2.97
N PHE A 103 14.62 2.04 -3.08
CA PHE A 103 15.50 1.83 -1.95
C PHE A 103 16.18 3.14 -1.53
N ASP A 104 16.56 3.97 -2.48
CA ASP A 104 17.11 5.28 -2.15
C ASP A 104 16.09 6.15 -1.43
N PHE A 105 14.84 6.08 -1.89
CA PHE A 105 13.73 6.81 -1.27
C PHE A 105 13.52 6.39 0.17
N VAL A 106 13.52 5.07 0.44
CA VAL A 106 13.29 4.59 1.81
C VAL A 106 14.45 4.95 2.72
N HIS A 107 15.64 5.06 2.16
CA HIS A 107 16.83 5.41 2.93
C HIS A 107 16.82 6.88 3.37
N SER A 108 16.30 7.76 2.51
CA SER A 108 16.25 9.19 2.77
C SER A 108 14.93 9.75 2.27
N PRO A 109 13.83 9.41 2.93
CA PRO A 109 12.53 9.85 2.46
C PRO A 109 12.35 11.36 2.65
N PRO A 110 11.55 11.99 1.76
CA PRO A 110 11.18 13.38 1.98
C PRO A 110 10.50 13.56 3.32
N ALA A 111 10.61 14.77 3.88
CA ALA A 111 10.10 15.02 5.22
C ALA A 111 8.63 14.66 5.39
N HIS A 112 7.82 14.92 4.36
CA HIS A 112 6.38 14.66 4.46
C HIS A 112 6.03 13.17 4.42
N TRP A 113 7.00 12.31 4.16
CA TRP A 113 6.82 10.87 4.21
C TRP A 113 7.27 10.29 5.55
N VAL A 114 8.03 11.04 6.32
CA VAL A 114 8.51 10.58 7.62
C VAL A 114 7.31 10.43 8.55
N GLY A 115 7.26 9.34 9.26
CA GLY A 115 6.13 9.09 10.16
C GLY A 115 4.98 8.37 9.50
N MET A 116 5.10 8.07 8.20
CA MET A 116 4.07 7.34 7.50
C MET A 116 4.04 5.91 8.02
N SER A 117 2.98 5.59 8.65
CA SER A 117 2.58 4.26 8.93
C SER A 117 3.46 3.39 9.68
N ILE A 118 4.39 3.85 10.25
CA ILE A 118 5.16 2.76 10.68
C ILE A 118 5.20 2.52 12.17
#